data_42554c74738c0c2af43f6d027065f649
#
_entry.id   42554c74738c0c2af43f6d027065f649
#
_cell.length_a   1.000
_cell.length_b   1.000
_cell.length_c   1.000
_cell.angle_alpha   90.00
_cell.angle_beta   90.00
_cell.angle_gamma   90.00
#
_symmetry.space_group_name_H-M   'P 1'
#
loop_
_entity.id
_entity.type
_entity.pdbx_description
1 polymer ?
#
loop_
_entity_poly.entity_id
_entity_poly.type
_entity_poly.pdbx_seq_one_letter_code
_entity_poly.pdbx_strand_id
1 'polypeptide(L)'
;MIVEGIEQRSLTWYRNRMSCITGSKVADIMKSGRKKEEVWSDTAKAYLFQVAGERLFNKDFLNDDDIFQDYINQTSFTTKAMQWGADMEEQARACFAQLNPGVEIAEVSSCKHDTIPYFAASPDGAIYGRDGGDIKII
;
A
#
# COMPACT_ATOMS: atom_id res chain seq x y z
N MET A 1 -11.08 -2.00 6.91
CA MET A 1 -10.48 -2.98 7.88
C MET A 1 -8.99 -2.75 7.96
N ILE A 2 -8.45 -2.52 9.16
CA ILE A 2 -7.01 -2.39 9.41
C ILE A 2 -6.42 -3.80 9.53
N VAL A 3 -5.25 -4.03 8.93
CA VAL A 3 -4.47 -5.25 9.07
C VAL A 3 -3.27 -4.93 9.93
N GLU A 4 -3.16 -5.59 11.08
CA GLU A 4 -2.08 -5.41 12.05
C GLU A 4 -1.15 -6.63 12.07
N GLY A 5 0.03 -6.49 12.68
CA GLY A 5 0.94 -7.61 12.92
C GLY A 5 1.70 -8.13 11.69
N ILE A 6 1.63 -7.43 10.57
CA ILE A 6 2.43 -7.75 9.38
C ILE A 6 3.40 -6.59 9.16
N GLU A 7 4.69 -6.87 9.18
CA GLU A 7 5.72 -5.89 8.90
C GLU A 7 5.61 -5.38 7.46
N GLN A 8 5.59 -4.05 7.28
CA GLN A 8 5.56 -3.44 5.96
C GLN A 8 6.80 -3.84 5.16
N ARG A 9 6.61 -4.03 3.85
CA ARG A 9 7.65 -4.47 2.90
C ARG A 9 8.14 -5.91 3.07
N SER A 10 7.58 -6.70 4.02
CA SER A 10 7.79 -8.14 4.06
C SER A 10 7.07 -8.86 2.91
N LEU A 11 7.47 -10.09 2.58
CA LEU A 11 6.76 -10.91 1.58
C LEU A 11 5.27 -11.09 1.92
N THR A 12 4.97 -11.27 3.19
CA THR A 12 3.59 -11.38 3.68
C THR A 12 2.79 -10.11 3.42
N TRP A 13 3.42 -8.95 3.61
CA TRP A 13 2.79 -7.66 3.31
C TRP A 13 2.50 -7.50 1.80
N TYR A 14 3.46 -7.87 0.93
CA TYR A 14 3.25 -7.85 -0.50
C TYR A 14 2.12 -8.79 -0.93
N ARG A 15 2.08 -10.03 -0.38
CA ARG A 15 1.00 -10.99 -0.65
C ARG A 15 -0.36 -10.44 -0.22
N ASN A 16 -0.44 -9.79 0.93
CA ASN A 16 -1.68 -9.22 1.44
C ASN A 16 -2.23 -8.08 0.56
N ARG A 17 -1.36 -7.34 -0.13
CA ARG A 17 -1.71 -6.24 -1.03
C ARG A 17 -1.85 -6.66 -2.49
N MET A 18 -1.38 -7.85 -2.83
CA MET A 18 -1.42 -8.35 -4.19
C MET A 18 -2.84 -8.35 -4.73
N SER A 19 -2.97 -8.08 -6.01
CA SER A 19 -4.26 -7.94 -6.70
C SER A 19 -5.18 -6.82 -6.16
N CYS A 20 -4.65 -5.93 -5.31
CA CYS A 20 -5.36 -4.75 -4.86
C CYS A 20 -4.92 -3.51 -5.63
N ILE A 21 -5.87 -2.62 -5.86
CA ILE A 21 -5.57 -1.23 -6.23
C ILE A 21 -5.06 -0.54 -4.98
N THR A 22 -3.84 -0.04 -5.02
CA THR A 22 -3.21 0.58 -3.85
C THR A 22 -3.34 2.10 -3.87
N GLY A 23 -3.43 2.71 -2.68
CA GLY A 23 -3.56 4.16 -2.53
C GLY A 23 -2.49 4.95 -3.29
N SER A 24 -1.23 4.49 -3.27
CA SER A 24 -0.11 5.10 -4.01
C SER A 24 -0.27 5.08 -5.54
N LYS A 25 -1.14 4.24 -6.08
CA LYS A 25 -1.41 4.08 -7.52
C LYS A 25 -2.69 4.74 -8.00
N VAL A 26 -3.47 5.33 -7.11
CA VAL A 26 -4.72 6.02 -7.48
C VAL A 26 -4.45 7.14 -8.50
N ALA A 27 -3.38 7.92 -8.30
CA ALA A 27 -3.01 8.97 -9.24
C ALA A 27 -2.72 8.44 -10.66
N ASP A 28 -2.17 7.23 -10.79
CA ASP A 28 -1.92 6.60 -12.10
C ASP A 28 -3.22 6.19 -12.78
N ILE A 29 -4.21 5.70 -12.03
CA ILE A 29 -5.54 5.33 -12.55
C ILE A 29 -6.32 6.58 -12.97
N MET A 30 -6.20 7.67 -12.22
CA MET A 30 -6.92 8.92 -12.48
C MET A 30 -6.36 9.71 -13.67
N LYS A 31 -5.23 9.31 -14.24
CA LYS A 31 -4.70 9.96 -15.45
C LYS A 31 -5.58 9.67 -16.65
N SER A 32 -6.05 10.73 -17.30
CA SER A 32 -6.80 10.65 -18.57
C SER A 32 -5.90 10.18 -19.72
N GLY A 33 -6.51 9.60 -20.74
CA GLY A 33 -5.85 9.29 -21.99
C GLY A 33 -5.40 10.55 -22.74
N ARG A 34 -4.52 10.40 -23.73
CA ARG A 34 -4.02 11.51 -24.54
C ARG A 34 -5.08 12.07 -25.49
N LYS A 35 -6.00 11.22 -25.94
CA LYS A 35 -7.09 11.60 -26.81
C LYS A 35 -8.35 11.86 -25.97
N LYS A 36 -9.15 12.82 -26.41
CA LYS A 36 -10.36 13.26 -25.70
C LYS A 36 -11.37 12.12 -25.46
N GLU A 37 -11.33 11.09 -26.28
CA GLU A 37 -12.20 9.92 -26.22
C GLU A 37 -11.65 8.78 -25.34
N GLU A 38 -10.37 8.87 -24.93
CA GLU A 38 -9.72 7.86 -24.10
C GLU A 38 -9.94 8.18 -22.61
N VAL A 39 -10.78 7.40 -21.97
CA VAL A 39 -11.08 7.54 -20.53
C VAL A 39 -9.83 7.29 -19.70
N TRP A 40 -9.00 6.30 -20.06
CA TRP A 40 -7.82 5.90 -19.32
C TRP A 40 -6.53 6.07 -20.11
N SER A 41 -5.50 6.55 -19.44
CA SER A 41 -4.15 6.59 -20.00
C SER A 41 -3.55 5.19 -20.17
N ASP A 42 -2.49 5.06 -20.98
CA ASP A 42 -1.77 3.80 -21.12
C ASP A 42 -1.17 3.34 -19.78
N THR A 43 -0.73 4.29 -18.92
CA THR A 43 -0.26 3.98 -17.56
C THR A 43 -1.37 3.36 -16.72
N ALA A 44 -2.59 3.91 -16.76
CA ALA A 44 -3.73 3.36 -16.04
C ALA A 44 -4.08 1.95 -16.53
N LYS A 45 -4.13 1.77 -17.86
CA LYS A 45 -4.40 0.46 -18.47
C LYS A 45 -3.36 -0.58 -18.06
N ALA A 46 -2.06 -0.25 -18.15
CA ALA A 46 -0.98 -1.16 -17.78
C ALA A 46 -1.09 -1.61 -16.32
N TYR A 47 -1.34 -0.67 -15.41
CA TYR A 47 -1.51 -1.00 -13.99
C TYR A 47 -2.76 -1.87 -13.74
N LEU A 48 -3.89 -1.56 -14.37
CA LEU A 48 -5.10 -2.37 -14.24
C LEU A 48 -4.92 -3.78 -14.79
N PHE A 49 -4.17 -3.95 -15.89
CA PHE A 49 -3.82 -5.27 -16.44
C PHE A 49 -2.90 -6.04 -15.48
N GLN A 50 -1.93 -5.37 -14.84
CA GLN A 50 -1.11 -6.01 -13.81
C GLN A 50 -1.98 -6.54 -12.67
N VAL A 51 -2.82 -5.69 -12.07
CA VAL A 51 -3.71 -6.08 -10.96
C VAL A 51 -4.66 -7.21 -11.36
N ALA A 52 -5.18 -7.19 -12.60
CA ALA A 52 -6.03 -8.26 -13.11
C ALA A 52 -5.26 -9.57 -13.30
N GLY A 53 -4.03 -9.51 -13.82
CA GLY A 53 -3.14 -10.66 -13.98
C GLY A 53 -2.78 -11.30 -12.65
N GLU A 54 -2.48 -10.50 -11.64
CA GLU A 54 -2.18 -10.98 -10.29
C GLU A 54 -3.32 -11.82 -9.67
N ARG A 55 -4.57 -11.57 -10.05
CA ARG A 55 -5.73 -12.35 -9.60
C ARG A 55 -5.79 -13.76 -10.20
N LEU A 56 -5.05 -13.98 -11.27
CA LEU A 56 -4.98 -15.28 -11.96
C LEU A 56 -3.82 -16.15 -11.45
N PHE A 57 -2.97 -15.64 -10.57
CA PHE A 57 -1.87 -16.41 -10.02
C PHE A 57 -2.39 -17.56 -9.16
N ASN A 58 -1.80 -18.73 -9.35
CA ASN A 58 -2.15 -19.91 -8.57
C ASN A 58 -1.55 -19.85 -7.15
N LYS A 59 -2.05 -20.73 -6.28
CA LYS A 59 -1.60 -20.77 -4.89
C LYS A 59 -0.14 -21.25 -4.77
N ASP A 60 0.33 -22.10 -5.67
CA ASP A 60 1.69 -22.61 -5.64
C ASP A 60 2.69 -21.50 -5.88
N PHE A 61 2.41 -20.62 -6.90
CA PHE A 61 3.18 -19.41 -7.13
C PHE A 61 3.18 -18.47 -5.92
N LEU A 62 2.03 -18.28 -5.30
CA LEU A 62 1.89 -17.36 -4.15
C LEU A 62 2.57 -17.88 -2.88
N ASN A 63 2.71 -19.18 -2.74
CA ASN A 63 3.29 -19.84 -1.55
C ASN A 63 4.79 -20.11 -1.67
N ASP A 64 5.36 -20.02 -2.87
CA ASP A 64 6.80 -20.15 -3.09
C ASP A 64 7.47 -18.81 -2.86
N ASP A 65 8.27 -18.72 -1.80
CA ASP A 65 8.93 -17.47 -1.39
C ASP A 65 9.94 -16.98 -2.42
N ASP A 66 10.69 -17.87 -3.05
CA ASP A 66 11.74 -17.50 -4.01
C ASP A 66 11.12 -16.97 -5.29
N ILE A 67 10.14 -17.68 -5.84
CA ILE A 67 9.41 -17.24 -7.04
C ILE A 67 8.68 -15.93 -6.79
N PHE A 68 8.05 -15.80 -5.63
CA PHE A 68 7.32 -14.59 -5.27
C PHE A 68 8.27 -13.39 -5.06
N GLN A 69 9.43 -13.62 -4.43
CA GLN A 69 10.45 -12.58 -4.28
C GLN A 69 10.97 -12.09 -5.64
N ASP A 70 11.21 -12.99 -6.56
CA ASP A 70 11.63 -12.64 -7.93
C ASP A 70 10.56 -11.80 -8.64
N TYR A 71 9.29 -12.14 -8.49
CA TYR A 71 8.18 -11.34 -9.01
C TYR A 71 8.18 -9.92 -8.42
N ILE A 72 8.33 -9.79 -7.09
CA ILE A 72 8.40 -8.49 -6.44
C ILE A 72 9.59 -7.67 -6.94
N ASN A 73 10.76 -8.28 -7.07
CA ASN A 73 11.97 -7.61 -7.58
C ASN A 73 11.79 -7.08 -9.02
N GLN A 74 11.03 -7.79 -9.86
CA GLN A 74 10.76 -7.39 -11.24
C GLN A 74 9.67 -6.32 -11.36
N THR A 75 8.70 -6.30 -10.43
CA THR A 75 7.54 -5.41 -10.51
C THR A 75 7.64 -4.20 -9.60
N SER A 76 8.50 -4.25 -8.57
CA SER A 76 8.73 -3.14 -7.65
C SER A 76 9.78 -2.19 -8.20
N PHE A 77 9.52 -0.90 -8.06
CA PHE A 77 10.46 0.15 -8.39
C PHE A 77 10.70 1.02 -7.15
N THR A 78 11.95 1.12 -6.75
CA THR A 78 12.35 1.95 -5.60
C THR A 78 13.38 2.97 -6.03
N THR A 79 13.13 4.24 -5.78
CA THR A 79 14.11 5.31 -5.96
C THR A 79 14.86 5.58 -4.67
N LYS A 80 16.01 6.28 -4.76
CA LYS A 80 16.73 6.74 -3.56
C LYS A 80 15.86 7.62 -2.66
N ALA A 81 15.00 8.44 -3.25
CA ALA A 81 14.08 9.30 -2.49
C ALA A 81 13.01 8.46 -1.76
N MET A 82 12.48 7.42 -2.40
CA MET A 82 11.53 6.50 -1.75
C MET A 82 12.20 5.72 -0.62
N GLN A 83 13.45 5.27 -0.82
CA GLN A 83 14.21 4.60 0.24
C GLN A 83 14.46 5.54 1.41
N TRP A 84 14.91 6.76 1.15
CA TRP A 84 15.12 7.76 2.19
C TRP A 84 13.83 8.05 2.96
N GLY A 85 12.69 8.20 2.28
CA GLY A 85 11.38 8.36 2.92
C GLY A 85 11.08 7.21 3.87
N ALA A 86 11.30 5.98 3.41
CA ALA A 86 11.12 4.78 4.20
C ALA A 86 12.00 4.73 5.46
N ASP A 87 13.27 5.10 5.32
CA ASP A 87 14.23 5.12 6.42
C ASP A 87 13.88 6.20 7.48
N MET A 88 13.13 7.23 7.07
CA MET A 88 12.74 8.34 7.95
C MET A 88 11.35 8.15 8.61
N GLU A 89 10.56 7.16 8.21
CA GLU A 89 9.19 6.97 8.72
C GLU A 89 9.12 6.81 10.24
N GLU A 90 10.01 6.01 10.83
CA GLU A 90 10.07 5.81 12.28
C GLU A 90 10.39 7.11 13.03
N GLN A 91 11.38 7.87 12.53
CA GLN A 91 11.75 9.16 13.13
C GLN A 91 10.62 10.18 12.99
N ALA A 92 9.91 10.18 11.85
CA ALA A 92 8.77 11.06 11.63
C ALA A 92 7.61 10.75 12.60
N ARG A 93 7.30 9.46 12.81
CA ARG A 93 6.31 9.03 13.82
C ARG A 93 6.71 9.45 15.23
N ALA A 94 7.97 9.25 15.61
CA ALA A 94 8.48 9.66 16.92
C ALA A 94 8.40 11.18 17.11
N CYS A 95 8.77 11.97 16.12
CA CYS A 95 8.67 13.42 16.15
C CYS A 95 7.19 13.87 16.28
N PHE A 96 6.31 13.25 15.52
CA PHE A 96 4.87 13.54 15.62
C PHE A 96 4.32 13.27 17.02
N ALA A 97 4.68 12.13 17.63
CA ALA A 97 4.27 11.78 18.99
C ALA A 97 4.78 12.79 20.03
N GLN A 98 6.01 13.28 19.88
CA GLN A 98 6.57 14.31 20.76
C GLN A 98 5.82 15.64 20.65
N LEU A 99 5.43 16.04 19.44
CA LEU A 99 4.70 17.29 19.20
C LEU A 99 3.23 17.22 19.59
N ASN A 100 2.69 16.02 19.75
CA ASN A 100 1.29 15.77 20.08
C ASN A 100 1.18 14.91 21.35
N PRO A 101 1.55 15.43 22.53
CA PRO A 101 1.53 14.66 23.78
C PRO A 101 0.12 14.16 24.08
N GLY A 102 0.02 12.84 24.29
CA GLY A 102 -1.22 12.14 24.58
C GLY A 102 -1.98 11.61 23.37
N VAL A 103 -1.35 11.66 22.21
CA VAL A 103 -1.77 10.92 21.02
C VAL A 103 -0.94 9.64 20.94
N GLU A 104 -1.60 8.51 20.83
CA GLU A 104 -0.95 7.24 20.53
C GLU A 104 -0.91 7.04 19.04
N ILE A 105 0.29 6.82 18.49
CA ILE A 105 0.50 6.50 17.09
C ILE A 105 1.09 5.10 16.99
N ALA A 106 0.50 4.26 16.17
CA ALA A 106 1.00 2.92 15.89
C ALA A 106 1.26 2.73 14.40
N GLU A 107 2.24 1.89 14.10
CA GLU A 107 2.45 1.40 12.76
C GLU A 107 1.33 0.40 12.40
N VAL A 108 0.78 0.54 11.21
CA VAL A 108 -0.22 -0.40 10.67
C VAL A 108 0.26 -0.96 9.35
N SER A 109 0.02 -2.24 9.14
CA SER A 109 0.50 -2.93 7.94
C SER A 109 -0.20 -2.45 6.68
N SER A 110 -1.52 -2.46 6.70
CA SER A 110 -2.36 -1.99 5.60
C SER A 110 -3.80 -1.77 6.06
N CYS A 111 -4.52 -0.97 5.28
CA CYS A 111 -5.95 -0.79 5.42
C CYS A 111 -6.64 -1.25 4.15
N LYS A 112 -7.59 -2.18 4.27
CA LYS A 112 -8.47 -2.57 3.18
C LYS A 112 -9.77 -1.78 3.26
N HIS A 113 -10.27 -1.33 2.12
CA HIS A 113 -11.53 -0.60 2.07
C HIS A 113 -12.70 -1.52 2.44
N ASP A 114 -13.63 -1.05 3.25
CA ASP A 114 -14.70 -1.90 3.78
C ASP A 114 -15.75 -2.25 2.72
N THR A 115 -16.01 -1.34 1.79
CA THR A 115 -17.08 -1.50 0.78
C THR A 115 -16.58 -1.60 -0.66
N ILE A 116 -15.34 -1.14 -0.94
CA ILE A 116 -14.73 -1.25 -2.26
C ILE A 116 -13.78 -2.44 -2.24
N PRO A 117 -14.15 -3.57 -2.84
CA PRO A 117 -13.29 -4.74 -2.89
C PRO A 117 -12.00 -4.43 -3.66
N TYR A 118 -10.91 -5.08 -3.27
CA TYR A 118 -9.60 -4.94 -3.91
C TYR A 118 -9.00 -3.53 -3.86
N PHE A 119 -9.41 -2.71 -2.91
CA PHE A 119 -8.79 -1.42 -2.65
C PHE A 119 -8.06 -1.47 -1.30
N ALA A 120 -6.78 -1.09 -1.29
CA ALA A 120 -5.94 -1.11 -0.10
C ALA A 120 -5.01 0.10 -0.06
N ALA A 121 -4.64 0.50 1.16
CA ALA A 121 -3.61 1.50 1.39
C ALA A 121 -2.68 1.01 2.52
N SER A 122 -1.44 1.47 2.52
CA SER A 122 -0.54 1.29 3.65
C SER A 122 -0.16 2.68 4.14
N PRO A 123 -0.81 3.16 5.19
CA PRO A 123 -0.51 4.45 5.80
C PRO A 123 0.79 4.35 6.61
N ASP A 124 1.45 5.48 6.84
CA ASP A 124 2.67 5.56 7.62
C ASP A 124 2.41 5.41 9.13
N GLY A 125 1.16 5.60 9.55
CA GLY A 125 0.72 5.39 10.93
C GLY A 125 -0.79 5.49 11.11
N ALA A 126 -1.27 5.00 12.24
CA ALA A 126 -2.63 5.19 12.71
C ALA A 126 -2.62 5.86 14.08
N ILE A 127 -3.49 6.83 14.26
CA ILE A 127 -3.70 7.54 15.51
C ILE A 127 -4.91 6.93 16.21
N TYR A 128 -4.72 6.46 17.42
CA TYR A 128 -5.79 5.96 18.27
C TYR A 128 -6.23 7.06 19.23
N GLY A 129 -7.53 7.32 19.29
CA GLY A 129 -8.10 8.25 20.26
C GLY A 129 -8.00 7.73 21.70
N ARG A 130 -7.82 8.63 22.68
CA ARG A 130 -7.69 8.28 24.09
C ARG A 130 -8.86 7.48 24.67
N ASP A 131 -10.03 7.57 24.05
CA ASP A 131 -11.28 6.97 24.55
C ASP A 131 -11.74 5.76 23.70
N GLY A 132 -10.83 5.12 22.95
CA GLY A 132 -11.20 4.07 22.00
C GLY A 132 -12.05 4.59 20.83
N GLY A 133 -12.01 5.90 20.61
CA GLY A 133 -12.72 6.59 19.54
C GLY A 133 -12.04 6.43 18.18
N ASP A 134 -12.50 7.21 17.24
CA ASP A 134 -12.14 7.09 15.82
C ASP A 134 -10.64 6.99 15.54
N ILE A 135 -10.26 5.94 14.82
CA ILE A 135 -8.91 5.77 14.29
C ILE A 135 -8.73 6.77 13.15
N LYS A 136 -7.70 7.61 13.24
CA LYS A 136 -7.26 8.49 12.15
C LYS A 136 -6.02 7.92 11.51
N ILE A 137 -6.02 7.87 10.19
CA ILE A 137 -4.90 7.40 9.38
C ILE A 137 -4.10 8.62 8.93
N ILE A 138 -2.78 8.55 9.04
CA ILE A 138 -1.84 9.58 8.62
C ILE A 138 -0.81 9.01 7.66
#